data_ca16f62465f578e1f68404a12a98109c
#
_entry.id   ca16f62465f578e1f68404a12a98109c
#
_cell.length_a   1.000
_cell.length_b   1.000
_cell.length_c   1.000
_cell.angle_alpha   90.00
_cell.angle_beta   90.00
_cell.angle_gamma   90.00
#
_symmetry.space_group_name_H-M   'P 1'
#
loop_
_entity.id
_entity.type
_entity.pdbx_description
1 polymer ?
#
loop_
_entity_poly.entity_id
_entity_poly.type
_entity_poly.pdbx_seq_one_letter_code
_entity_poly.pdbx_strand_id
1 'polypeptide(L)'
;MTELGTQADGSGDADRATISRSAFERPVIGANLTRRQFLVGAAGVAAMSSGLAACGGDTTTSTSPTSPAGKPKRGGNFRLGVTGGGSKDLFDGQNITTKPDQARLVSAFETLLTFDDDYQLTNDGLAENVTADTPTQYTINLRKGIEFHNGKTMTADDVIYSLQRIGTEKNGLTGFAATASMDVAGLKKMDDYTVRLPLKTADSTIPQTLASYTFGIVPVGYQTYPAPQIGTGPFKLKSFNPGQQSVSVRNDNYWRTGQPYFDTVTIIDFADSTAQVNALLGGQIDAMTDLPASQVQVLQSHQMNALISKTGGWVPLCMAIDMPPFNDNRVRQAMRLVVDREAMIQQIVSGFGFLANDLYAPFDEGYYSALPQRTQDIEQAKSLLKSAGMEGLTVDLHTTNGASGMVPLATVFATQAKTAGITVNVKNDPNYYGDAYLKLAFSVDFWGTRGYLNQVQQGSLPTSPYNETHWPPKSGTGSNFESLYHQALAATDTSKRIELEHEMQKLEYENGGYIIPFFGSLIDGYSSKVQGFLPSKGTLNLASYGHGYRTIWFG
;
A
#
# COMPACT_ATOMS: atom_id res chain seq x y z
N MET A 1 21.80 49.89 44.33
CA MET A 1 22.40 50.44 43.13
C MET A 1 22.17 49.40 42.03
N THR A 2 21.22 49.74 41.19
CA THR A 2 21.12 49.74 39.74
C THR A 2 20.89 48.32 39.16
N GLU A 3 19.61 47.94 38.86
CA GLU A 3 18.87 48.16 37.58
C GLU A 3 19.54 47.47 36.38
N LEU A 4 18.93 46.63 35.61
CA LEU A 4 17.76 46.57 34.71
C LEU A 4 17.72 45.17 34.14
N GLY A 5 16.73 44.38 33.95
CA GLY A 5 15.47 44.60 33.23
C GLY A 5 15.61 44.28 31.76
N THR A 6 15.23 43.06 31.30
CA THR A 6 14.79 42.85 29.91
C THR A 6 13.79 41.70 29.83
N GLN A 7 12.73 42.01 29.16
CA GLN A 7 11.61 41.16 28.78
C GLN A 7 12.05 39.93 27.94
N ALA A 8 11.42 38.80 28.20
CA ALA A 8 11.39 37.67 27.29
C ALA A 8 10.04 37.65 26.58
N ASP A 9 10.07 37.91 25.28
CA ASP A 9 8.96 37.63 24.38
C ASP A 9 8.86 36.15 24.14
N GLY A 10 7.75 35.56 24.53
CA GLY A 10 7.42 34.18 24.26
C GLY A 10 6.66 34.08 22.93
N SER A 11 7.30 33.62 21.88
CA SER A 11 6.64 33.04 20.71
C SER A 11 6.96 31.55 20.68
N GLY A 12 6.05 30.74 21.20
CA GLY A 12 6.11 29.31 21.09
C GLY A 12 5.75 28.90 19.66
N ASP A 13 6.74 28.67 18.83
CA ASP A 13 6.58 27.93 17.60
C ASP A 13 6.43 26.45 17.96
N ALA A 14 5.23 25.95 17.75
CA ALA A 14 4.96 24.52 17.81
C ALA A 14 5.62 23.88 16.59
N ASP A 15 6.77 23.27 16.79
CA ASP A 15 7.40 22.36 15.82
C ASP A 15 6.40 21.24 15.47
N ARG A 16 5.68 21.41 14.37
CA ARG A 16 4.99 20.31 13.70
C ARG A 16 6.05 19.41 13.13
N ALA A 17 6.29 18.28 13.79
CA ALA A 17 7.11 17.22 13.27
C ALA A 17 6.63 16.87 11.86
N THR A 18 7.46 17.13 10.86
CA THR A 18 7.24 16.78 9.46
C THR A 18 7.35 15.26 9.36
N ILE A 19 6.23 14.57 9.47
CA ILE A 19 6.17 13.12 9.28
C ILE A 19 6.34 12.87 7.79
N SER A 20 7.57 12.51 7.41
CA SER A 20 7.89 12.15 6.03
C SER A 20 7.17 10.85 5.64
N ARG A 21 6.38 10.90 4.59
CA ARG A 21 5.79 9.72 3.92
C ARG A 21 6.83 8.70 3.43
N SER A 22 8.11 9.08 3.47
CA SER A 22 9.22 8.33 2.86
C SER A 22 9.43 6.92 3.39
N ALA A 23 8.90 6.58 4.55
CA ALA A 23 9.26 5.35 5.22
C ALA A 23 8.52 4.10 4.72
N PHE A 24 7.29 4.23 4.13
CA PHE A 24 6.45 3.05 3.97
C PHE A 24 5.80 2.81 2.63
N GLU A 25 5.63 3.86 1.86
CA GLU A 25 4.86 3.78 0.63
C GLU A 25 5.68 4.13 -0.60
N ARG A 26 7.01 4.36 -0.43
CA ARG A 26 7.86 4.83 -1.52
C ARG A 26 9.00 3.88 -1.81
N PRO A 27 9.13 3.43 -3.05
CA PRO A 27 10.42 2.93 -3.52
C PRO A 27 11.40 4.11 -3.58
N VAL A 28 12.50 4.01 -2.85
CA VAL A 28 13.62 4.94 -2.98
C VAL A 28 14.34 4.61 -4.29
N ILE A 29 13.98 5.32 -5.37
CA ILE A 29 14.76 5.29 -6.61
C ILE A 29 15.66 6.51 -6.59
N GLY A 30 16.81 6.37 -6.00
CA GLY A 30 17.91 7.28 -6.17
C GLY A 30 18.83 6.77 -7.28
N ALA A 31 18.61 7.20 -8.51
CA ALA A 31 19.61 7.07 -9.56
C ALA A 31 19.61 8.35 -10.40
N ASN A 32 20.65 9.14 -10.27
CA ASN A 32 20.99 10.23 -11.16
C ASN A 32 21.32 9.66 -12.55
N LEU A 33 20.33 9.58 -13.43
CA LEU A 33 20.56 9.31 -14.85
C LEU A 33 20.89 10.62 -15.56
N THR A 34 22.14 10.74 -16.00
CA THR A 34 22.61 11.87 -16.78
C THR A 34 22.01 11.86 -18.19
N ARG A 35 21.76 13.06 -18.74
CA ARG A 35 21.15 13.36 -20.06
C ARG A 35 21.75 12.64 -21.29
N ARG A 36 22.77 11.84 -21.16
CA ARG A 36 23.49 11.21 -22.28
C ARG A 36 23.00 9.81 -22.68
N GLN A 37 22.09 9.19 -21.95
CA GLN A 37 21.63 7.82 -22.24
C GLN A 37 20.30 7.74 -22.99
N PHE A 38 19.71 8.87 -23.39
CA PHE A 38 18.38 8.92 -24.03
C PHE A 38 18.43 9.01 -25.58
N LEU A 39 19.59 8.92 -26.23
CA LEU A 39 19.71 9.17 -27.68
C LEU A 39 20.23 7.99 -28.52
N VAL A 40 20.09 6.75 -28.06
CA VAL A 40 20.38 5.58 -28.92
C VAL A 40 19.22 4.58 -28.82
N GLY A 41 18.25 4.72 -29.68
CA GLY A 41 17.16 3.74 -29.74
C GLY A 41 15.97 4.09 -30.65
N ALA A 42 16.18 4.93 -31.68
CA ALA A 42 15.14 5.21 -32.66
C ALA A 42 15.70 5.11 -34.09
N ALA A 43 15.90 3.89 -34.57
CA ALA A 43 16.00 3.64 -36.00
C ALA A 43 15.74 2.15 -36.32
N GLY A 44 14.69 1.89 -37.05
CA GLY A 44 14.53 0.65 -37.78
C GLY A 44 13.38 -0.25 -37.36
N VAL A 45 12.21 -0.07 -37.92
CA VAL A 45 11.42 -1.09 -38.63
C VAL A 45 10.36 -0.37 -39.45
N ALA A 46 10.58 -0.29 -40.76
CA ALA A 46 9.54 -0.06 -41.74
C ALA A 46 9.45 -1.30 -42.63
N ALA A 47 8.23 -1.64 -42.99
CA ALA A 47 7.81 -2.54 -44.04
C ALA A 47 7.82 -4.06 -43.78
N MET A 48 6.60 -4.62 -43.60
CA MET A 48 6.00 -5.48 -44.61
C MET A 48 4.50 -5.67 -44.35
N SER A 49 3.69 -5.11 -45.21
CA SER A 49 2.28 -5.38 -45.38
C SER A 49 2.09 -6.58 -46.29
N SER A 50 1.33 -7.57 -45.91
CA SER A 50 0.40 -8.31 -46.77
C SER A 50 -0.44 -9.32 -46.01
N GLY A 51 -1.70 -9.07 -45.92
CA GLY A 51 -2.88 -9.87 -46.15
C GLY A 51 -3.05 -11.21 -45.46
N LEU A 52 -4.10 -11.26 -44.64
CA LEU A 52 -5.19 -12.23 -44.84
C LEU A 52 -6.30 -11.97 -43.78
N ALA A 53 -7.49 -11.77 -44.28
CA ALA A 53 -8.71 -11.69 -43.50
C ALA A 53 -9.11 -13.08 -42.99
N ALA A 54 -9.60 -13.17 -41.78
CA ALA A 54 -10.89 -13.75 -41.41
C ALA A 54 -10.94 -14.26 -39.98
N CYS A 55 -12.11 -14.09 -39.37
CA CYS A 55 -12.69 -14.74 -38.19
C CYS A 55 -12.28 -14.21 -36.83
N GLY A 56 -13.22 -13.48 -36.27
CA GLY A 56 -13.27 -13.04 -34.89
C GLY A 56 -13.23 -14.23 -33.91
N GLY A 57 -12.55 -13.98 -32.86
CA GLY A 57 -12.49 -14.81 -31.67
C GLY A 57 -11.76 -14.01 -30.62
N ASP A 58 -12.52 -13.39 -29.72
CA ASP A 58 -12.00 -12.84 -28.47
C ASP A 58 -11.25 -13.91 -27.71
N THR A 59 -9.93 -13.95 -27.85
CA THR A 59 -9.07 -14.71 -26.96
C THR A 59 -8.38 -13.74 -26.01
N THR A 60 -9.13 -13.25 -25.03
CA THR A 60 -8.56 -12.87 -23.75
C THR A 60 -7.99 -14.15 -23.14
N THR A 61 -6.71 -14.40 -23.35
CA THR A 61 -5.97 -15.41 -22.57
C THR A 61 -5.87 -14.90 -21.11
N SER A 62 -6.95 -15.09 -20.37
CA SER A 62 -6.86 -15.11 -18.92
C SER A 62 -6.08 -16.38 -18.56
N THR A 63 -4.79 -16.26 -18.29
CA THR A 63 -4.04 -17.31 -17.59
C THR A 63 -4.61 -17.38 -16.18
N SER A 64 -5.65 -18.22 -16.02
CA SER A 64 -6.08 -18.64 -14.69
C SER A 64 -4.87 -19.21 -13.95
N PRO A 65 -4.69 -18.90 -12.65
CA PRO A 65 -3.61 -19.49 -11.88
C PRO A 65 -3.73 -21.02 -11.97
N THR A 66 -2.74 -21.65 -12.56
CA THR A 66 -2.66 -23.11 -12.64
C THR A 66 -2.55 -23.60 -11.21
N SER A 67 -3.48 -24.42 -10.75
CA SER A 67 -3.34 -25.10 -9.45
C SER A 67 -1.94 -25.72 -9.34
N PRO A 68 -1.27 -25.62 -8.17
CA PRO A 68 0.10 -26.08 -8.03
C PRO A 68 0.26 -27.51 -8.53
N ALA A 69 1.15 -27.74 -9.50
CA ALA A 69 1.40 -29.06 -10.05
C ALA A 69 2.24 -29.87 -9.05
N GLY A 70 1.60 -30.71 -8.26
CA GLY A 70 2.28 -31.65 -7.37
C GLY A 70 2.01 -31.42 -5.88
N LYS A 71 2.50 -32.37 -5.07
CA LYS A 71 2.47 -32.24 -3.60
C LYS A 71 3.67 -31.40 -3.15
N PRO A 72 3.49 -30.54 -2.14
CA PRO A 72 4.59 -29.76 -1.56
C PRO A 72 5.74 -30.65 -1.11
N LYS A 73 6.97 -30.25 -1.43
CA LYS A 73 8.21 -30.95 -1.05
C LYS A 73 9.01 -30.06 -0.09
N ARG A 74 9.61 -30.68 0.93
CA ARG A 74 10.54 -30.00 1.82
C ARG A 74 11.94 -29.95 1.23
N GLY A 75 12.65 -28.88 1.54
CA GLY A 75 14.06 -28.70 1.22
C GLY A 75 14.32 -27.53 0.27
N GLY A 76 15.59 -27.16 0.17
CA GLY A 76 16.08 -26.16 -0.73
C GLY A 76 16.18 -24.74 -0.13
N ASN A 77 16.93 -23.89 -0.86
CA ASN A 77 17.22 -22.52 -0.47
C ASN A 77 16.51 -21.57 -1.42
N PHE A 78 15.46 -20.92 -0.97
CA PHE A 78 14.71 -19.94 -1.75
C PHE A 78 15.38 -18.56 -1.69
N ARG A 79 15.59 -17.93 -2.85
CA ARG A 79 16.26 -16.63 -2.99
C ARG A 79 15.30 -15.63 -3.62
N LEU A 80 14.92 -14.61 -2.85
CA LEU A 80 14.06 -13.53 -3.29
C LEU A 80 14.88 -12.26 -3.52
N GLY A 81 14.82 -11.71 -4.72
CA GLY A 81 15.32 -10.37 -5.02
C GLY A 81 14.25 -9.31 -4.71
N VAL A 82 14.65 -8.23 -4.04
CA VAL A 82 13.80 -7.08 -3.75
C VAL A 82 14.55 -5.80 -4.07
N THR A 83 13.93 -4.86 -4.78
CA THR A 83 14.56 -3.57 -5.08
C THR A 83 14.47 -2.61 -3.89
N GLY A 84 15.46 -1.75 -3.78
CA GLY A 84 15.63 -0.80 -2.68
C GLY A 84 16.58 -1.33 -1.61
N GLY A 85 16.49 -0.74 -0.43
CA GLY A 85 17.40 -1.08 0.66
C GLY A 85 18.62 -0.18 0.73
N GLY A 86 19.38 -0.34 1.79
CA GLY A 86 20.59 0.45 2.04
C GLY A 86 21.19 0.19 3.41
N SER A 87 22.23 0.95 3.77
CA SER A 87 22.96 0.80 5.04
C SER A 87 22.10 1.03 6.30
N LYS A 88 20.90 1.60 6.13
CA LYS A 88 19.92 1.83 7.22
C LYS A 88 18.81 0.79 7.27
N ASP A 89 18.90 -0.25 6.48
CA ASP A 89 17.91 -1.34 6.49
C ASP A 89 17.79 -1.97 7.87
N LEU A 90 16.59 -2.44 8.16
CA LEU A 90 16.21 -3.02 9.44
C LEU A 90 15.83 -4.50 9.29
N PHE A 91 15.97 -5.22 10.38
CA PHE A 91 15.28 -6.48 10.60
C PHE A 91 14.59 -6.37 11.97
N ASP A 92 13.34 -5.94 11.97
CA ASP A 92 12.58 -5.68 13.19
C ASP A 92 11.11 -6.10 12.99
N GLY A 93 10.47 -6.64 14.01
CA GLY A 93 9.08 -7.11 13.96
C GLY A 93 8.03 -6.00 13.88
N GLN A 94 8.42 -4.74 14.10
CA GLN A 94 7.48 -3.62 14.24
C GLN A 94 7.98 -2.32 13.60
N ASN A 95 9.14 -2.37 12.93
CA ASN A 95 9.69 -1.20 12.25
C ASN A 95 10.26 -1.60 10.89
N ILE A 96 9.94 -0.82 9.86
CA ILE A 96 10.44 -0.99 8.50
C ILE A 96 10.67 0.38 7.86
N THR A 97 11.65 0.45 6.99
CA THR A 97 11.97 1.66 6.24
C THR A 97 12.00 1.42 4.72
N THR A 98 12.14 0.15 4.31
CA THR A 98 12.29 -0.22 2.90
C THR A 98 11.45 -1.44 2.55
N LYS A 99 11.27 -1.72 1.24
CA LYS A 99 10.63 -2.96 0.78
C LYS A 99 11.40 -4.23 1.19
N PRO A 100 12.75 -4.29 1.12
CA PRO A 100 13.48 -5.42 1.68
C PRO A 100 13.21 -5.66 3.16
N ASP A 101 13.09 -4.59 3.98
CA ASP A 101 12.72 -4.74 5.40
C ASP A 101 11.34 -5.38 5.57
N GLN A 102 10.36 -4.94 4.76
CA GLN A 102 9.01 -5.50 4.75
C GLN A 102 9.04 -7.00 4.42
N ALA A 103 9.78 -7.41 3.38
CA ALA A 103 9.94 -8.81 3.00
C ALA A 103 10.59 -9.66 4.11
N ARG A 104 11.58 -9.09 4.84
CA ARG A 104 12.24 -9.72 5.98
C ARG A 104 11.30 -9.90 7.17
N LEU A 105 10.58 -8.82 7.52
CA LEU A 105 9.66 -8.81 8.66
C LEU A 105 8.64 -9.94 8.56
N VAL A 106 7.92 -10.04 7.44
CA VAL A 106 6.85 -11.04 7.27
C VAL A 106 7.37 -12.48 7.18
N SER A 107 8.68 -12.70 7.02
CA SER A 107 9.28 -14.03 7.07
C SER A 107 9.45 -14.56 8.51
N ALA A 108 9.60 -13.67 9.49
CA ALA A 108 9.99 -14.01 10.85
C ALA A 108 8.98 -13.64 11.93
N PHE A 109 8.08 -12.67 11.64
CA PHE A 109 7.12 -12.18 12.62
C PHE A 109 5.69 -12.34 12.09
N GLU A 110 4.77 -12.59 13.01
CA GLU A 110 3.35 -12.77 12.70
C GLU A 110 2.50 -11.81 13.53
N THR A 111 1.31 -11.53 13.02
CA THR A 111 0.32 -10.62 13.60
C THR A 111 -0.83 -11.39 14.27
N LEU A 112 -1.66 -10.69 15.05
CA LEU A 112 -2.80 -11.31 15.74
C LEU A 112 -3.86 -11.82 14.76
N LEU A 113 -4.20 -11.03 13.77
CA LEU A 113 -5.06 -11.38 12.64
C LEU A 113 -4.25 -11.27 11.36
N THR A 114 -4.81 -11.70 10.22
CA THR A 114 -4.15 -11.57 8.91
C THR A 114 -5.19 -11.37 7.81
N PHE A 115 -4.73 -10.92 6.64
CA PHE A 115 -5.55 -10.89 5.44
C PHE A 115 -5.24 -12.12 4.59
N ASP A 116 -6.27 -12.66 3.94
CA ASP A 116 -6.10 -13.68 2.92
C ASP A 116 -5.69 -13.08 1.56
N ASP A 117 -5.55 -13.93 0.54
CA ASP A 117 -5.16 -13.49 -0.80
C ASP A 117 -6.24 -12.61 -1.47
N ASP A 118 -7.48 -12.68 -1.02
CA ASP A 118 -8.59 -11.81 -1.45
C ASP A 118 -8.69 -10.49 -0.67
N TYR A 119 -7.71 -10.24 0.21
CA TYR A 119 -7.68 -9.09 1.12
C TYR A 119 -8.83 -9.07 2.14
N GLN A 120 -9.36 -10.25 2.47
CA GLN A 120 -10.37 -10.38 3.51
C GLN A 120 -9.69 -10.66 4.85
N LEU A 121 -10.18 -9.99 5.89
CA LEU A 121 -9.69 -10.20 7.25
C LEU A 121 -10.00 -11.60 7.73
N THR A 122 -8.99 -12.30 8.26
CA THR A 122 -9.13 -13.68 8.76
C THR A 122 -8.52 -13.83 10.15
N ASN A 123 -9.00 -14.86 10.85
CA ASN A 123 -8.42 -15.31 12.11
C ASN A 123 -7.24 -16.28 11.91
N ASP A 124 -6.56 -16.26 10.76
CA ASP A 124 -5.42 -17.13 10.48
C ASP A 124 -4.09 -16.57 11.00
N GLY A 125 -4.13 -15.75 12.05
CA GLY A 125 -3.00 -15.20 12.78
C GLY A 125 -2.81 -15.83 14.15
N LEU A 126 -2.15 -15.11 15.07
CA LEU A 126 -1.82 -15.55 16.43
C LEU A 126 -3.02 -15.49 17.38
N ALA A 127 -4.11 -14.81 17.03
CA ALA A 127 -5.37 -14.80 17.78
C ALA A 127 -6.37 -15.79 17.16
N GLU A 128 -7.18 -16.42 18.02
CA GLU A 128 -8.34 -17.20 17.62
C GLU A 128 -9.48 -16.28 17.19
N ASN A 129 -9.64 -15.16 17.90
CA ASN A 129 -10.57 -14.10 17.55
C ASN A 129 -10.22 -12.77 18.23
N VAL A 130 -10.75 -11.68 17.66
CA VAL A 130 -10.74 -10.34 18.21
C VAL A 130 -12.18 -9.82 18.11
N THR A 131 -12.81 -9.56 19.25
CA THR A 131 -14.24 -9.25 19.35
C THR A 131 -14.44 -7.90 20.02
N ALA A 132 -15.29 -7.05 19.44
CA ALA A 132 -15.74 -5.83 20.08
C ALA A 132 -16.77 -6.17 21.17
N ASP A 133 -16.44 -5.90 22.43
CA ASP A 133 -17.39 -6.01 23.56
C ASP A 133 -18.30 -4.78 23.61
N THR A 134 -17.72 -3.63 23.30
CA THR A 134 -18.39 -2.32 23.15
C THR A 134 -17.67 -1.54 22.05
N PRO A 135 -18.20 -0.39 21.57
CA PRO A 135 -17.50 0.44 20.60
C PRO A 135 -16.09 0.89 21.04
N THR A 136 -15.82 0.89 22.34
CA THR A 136 -14.53 1.33 22.93
C THR A 136 -13.79 0.23 23.68
N GLN A 137 -14.12 -1.03 23.47
CA GLN A 137 -13.44 -2.14 24.12
C GLN A 137 -13.43 -3.40 23.26
N TYR A 138 -12.27 -4.01 23.13
CA TYR A 138 -12.08 -5.30 22.46
C TYR A 138 -11.53 -6.35 23.39
N THR A 139 -11.94 -7.60 23.17
CA THR A 139 -11.33 -8.79 23.76
C THR A 139 -10.57 -9.55 22.68
N ILE A 140 -9.29 -9.86 22.95
CA ILE A 140 -8.39 -10.61 22.08
C ILE A 140 -8.15 -11.97 22.73
N ASN A 141 -8.57 -13.06 22.08
CA ASN A 141 -8.31 -14.42 22.51
C ASN A 141 -7.17 -15.04 21.69
N LEU A 142 -6.10 -15.45 22.36
CA LEU A 142 -4.87 -15.93 21.75
C LEU A 142 -4.92 -17.45 21.51
N ARG A 143 -4.25 -17.89 20.44
CA ARG A 143 -3.98 -19.31 20.23
C ARG A 143 -3.02 -19.83 21.29
N LYS A 144 -3.28 -21.05 21.76
CA LYS A 144 -2.43 -21.74 22.74
C LYS A 144 -1.31 -22.51 22.04
N GLY A 145 -0.18 -22.67 22.72
CA GLY A 145 0.93 -23.51 22.28
C GLY A 145 1.80 -22.90 21.17
N ILE A 146 1.66 -21.60 20.88
CA ILE A 146 2.56 -20.90 19.97
C ILE A 146 3.86 -20.57 20.71
N GLU A 147 4.99 -20.90 20.08
CA GLU A 147 6.32 -20.61 20.60
C GLU A 147 7.04 -19.55 19.76
N PHE A 148 7.75 -18.68 20.44
CA PHE A 148 8.75 -17.83 19.81
C PHE A 148 9.96 -18.64 19.34
N HIS A 149 10.79 -18.06 18.47
CA HIS A 149 12.00 -18.68 17.91
C HIS A 149 12.98 -19.21 18.98
N ASN A 150 12.93 -18.68 20.19
CA ASN A 150 13.75 -19.09 21.34
C ASN A 150 13.09 -20.17 22.23
N GLY A 151 11.92 -20.69 21.83
CA GLY A 151 11.19 -21.72 22.59
C GLY A 151 10.32 -21.19 23.74
N LYS A 152 10.28 -19.86 23.96
CA LYS A 152 9.34 -19.26 24.92
C LYS A 152 7.91 -19.34 24.36
N THR A 153 6.97 -19.85 25.16
CA THR A 153 5.53 -19.80 24.81
C THR A 153 5.04 -18.36 24.79
N MET A 154 4.30 -17.99 23.74
CA MET A 154 3.63 -16.70 23.60
C MET A 154 2.44 -16.63 24.57
N THR A 155 2.33 -15.50 25.27
CA THR A 155 1.23 -15.23 26.20
C THR A 155 0.68 -13.81 26.04
N ALA A 156 -0.37 -13.50 26.78
CA ALA A 156 -0.97 -12.17 26.85
C ALA A 156 0.05 -11.07 27.23
N ASP A 157 1.06 -11.38 28.05
CA ASP A 157 2.09 -10.43 28.41
C ASP A 157 2.90 -9.96 27.19
N ASP A 158 3.17 -10.86 26.22
CA ASP A 158 3.91 -10.54 25.00
C ASP A 158 3.08 -9.66 24.06
N VAL A 159 1.78 -9.91 23.97
CA VAL A 159 0.85 -9.09 23.18
C VAL A 159 0.73 -7.68 23.77
N ILE A 160 0.54 -7.57 25.08
CA ILE A 160 0.50 -6.28 25.80
C ILE A 160 1.80 -5.52 25.57
N TYR A 161 2.94 -6.17 25.77
CA TYR A 161 4.26 -5.57 25.52
C TYR A 161 4.40 -5.07 24.08
N SER A 162 4.00 -5.89 23.11
CA SER A 162 4.08 -5.55 21.69
C SER A 162 3.25 -4.32 21.33
N LEU A 163 2.00 -4.25 21.77
CA LEU A 163 1.12 -3.12 21.50
C LEU A 163 1.58 -1.85 22.25
N GLN A 164 2.06 -1.97 23.50
CA GLN A 164 2.64 -0.85 24.24
C GLN A 164 3.92 -0.32 23.57
N ARG A 165 4.77 -1.23 23.05
CA ARG A 165 5.98 -0.84 22.32
C ARG A 165 5.66 -0.04 21.06
N ILE A 166 4.64 -0.47 20.28
CA ILE A 166 4.18 0.26 19.08
C ILE A 166 3.56 1.60 19.49
N GLY A 167 2.68 1.63 20.49
CA GLY A 167 1.96 2.83 20.93
C GLY A 167 2.80 3.82 21.75
N THR A 168 4.10 3.59 21.89
CA THR A 168 5.02 4.50 22.59
C THR A 168 5.77 5.36 21.57
N GLU A 169 5.39 6.64 21.45
CA GLU A 169 5.90 7.59 20.45
C GLU A 169 7.43 7.66 20.38
N LYS A 170 8.11 7.72 21.53
CA LYS A 170 9.59 7.78 21.60
C LYS A 170 10.29 6.61 20.92
N ASN A 171 9.61 5.50 20.65
CA ASN A 171 10.18 4.36 19.95
C ASN A 171 10.26 4.56 18.44
N GLY A 172 9.54 5.55 17.86
CA GLY A 172 9.58 5.88 16.44
C GLY A 172 9.16 4.74 15.52
N LEU A 173 8.26 3.85 15.99
CA LEU A 173 7.84 2.68 15.22
C LEU A 173 6.78 3.05 14.21
N THR A 174 6.80 2.38 13.09
CA THR A 174 5.95 2.68 11.96
C THR A 174 4.46 2.53 12.24
N GLY A 175 4.08 1.56 13.06
CA GLY A 175 2.69 1.35 13.46
C GLY A 175 2.14 2.39 14.45
N PHE A 176 2.96 3.32 14.96
CA PHE A 176 2.57 4.24 16.04
C PHE A 176 1.27 5.02 15.74
N ALA A 177 1.19 5.65 14.57
CA ALA A 177 0.03 6.46 14.21
C ALA A 177 -1.28 5.65 14.18
N ALA A 178 -1.23 4.36 13.85
CA ALA A 178 -2.40 3.48 13.84
C ALA A 178 -2.88 3.08 15.24
N THR A 179 -2.13 3.42 16.31
CA THR A 179 -2.56 3.19 17.70
C THR A 179 -3.32 4.38 18.30
N ALA A 180 -3.62 5.42 17.55
CA ALA A 180 -4.18 6.68 18.05
C ALA A 180 -5.47 6.48 18.89
N SER A 181 -6.37 5.60 18.42
CA SER A 181 -7.62 5.26 19.11
C SER A 181 -7.41 4.32 20.32
N MET A 182 -6.27 3.61 20.40
CA MET A 182 -6.01 2.60 21.45
C MET A 182 -5.56 3.26 22.75
N ASP A 183 -6.10 2.80 23.86
CA ASP A 183 -5.52 3.05 25.19
C ASP A 183 -4.51 1.94 25.53
N VAL A 184 -3.31 2.06 24.95
CA VAL A 184 -2.26 1.04 25.14
C VAL A 184 -1.76 0.94 26.59
N ALA A 185 -1.92 2.00 27.39
CA ALA A 185 -1.59 1.98 28.82
C ALA A 185 -2.65 1.24 29.64
N GLY A 186 -3.89 1.25 29.18
CA GLY A 186 -5.03 0.58 29.79
C GLY A 186 -5.18 -0.91 29.43
N LEU A 187 -4.30 -1.47 28.60
CA LEU A 187 -4.30 -2.90 28.24
C LEU A 187 -4.27 -3.78 29.50
N LYS A 188 -5.12 -4.81 29.54
CA LYS A 188 -5.23 -5.72 30.70
C LYS A 188 -5.11 -7.17 30.29
N LYS A 189 -4.24 -7.88 31.01
CA LYS A 189 -4.18 -9.33 30.99
C LYS A 189 -5.38 -9.86 31.82
N MET A 190 -6.25 -10.61 31.17
CA MET A 190 -7.38 -11.28 31.83
C MET A 190 -6.98 -12.68 32.32
N ASP A 191 -6.22 -13.38 31.49
CA ASP A 191 -5.51 -14.63 31.77
C ASP A 191 -4.30 -14.75 30.82
N ASP A 192 -3.62 -15.89 30.78
CA ASP A 192 -2.43 -16.08 29.94
C ASP A 192 -2.72 -16.01 28.42
N TYR A 193 -3.97 -16.13 28.00
CA TYR A 193 -4.38 -16.16 26.59
C TYR A 193 -5.50 -15.19 26.25
N THR A 194 -5.85 -14.28 27.17
CA THR A 194 -6.91 -13.29 26.95
C THR A 194 -6.43 -11.89 27.32
N VAL A 195 -6.48 -10.98 26.34
CA VAL A 195 -6.15 -9.56 26.50
C VAL A 195 -7.39 -8.71 26.29
N ARG A 196 -7.62 -7.75 27.19
CA ARG A 196 -8.60 -6.69 27.01
C ARG A 196 -7.92 -5.44 26.51
N LEU A 197 -8.37 -4.93 25.36
CA LEU A 197 -7.89 -3.71 24.72
C LEU A 197 -8.97 -2.61 24.84
N PRO A 198 -8.80 -1.64 25.76
CA PRO A 198 -9.64 -0.46 25.82
C PRO A 198 -9.22 0.55 24.73
N LEU A 199 -10.20 1.32 24.26
CA LEU A 199 -9.97 2.41 23.30
C LEU A 199 -10.29 3.77 23.96
N LYS A 200 -9.59 4.81 23.52
CA LYS A 200 -9.86 6.22 23.87
C LYS A 200 -11.09 6.76 23.11
N THR A 201 -11.27 6.28 21.88
CA THR A 201 -12.38 6.61 20.99
C THR A 201 -12.84 5.34 20.28
N ALA A 202 -14.12 5.27 19.93
CA ALA A 202 -14.67 4.15 19.17
C ALA A 202 -13.91 3.96 17.83
N ASP A 203 -13.57 2.72 17.51
CA ASP A 203 -12.81 2.39 16.30
C ASP A 203 -13.08 0.96 15.84
N SER A 204 -13.94 0.80 14.85
CA SER A 204 -14.29 -0.48 14.25
C SER A 204 -13.18 -1.06 13.36
N THR A 205 -12.11 -0.32 13.09
CA THR A 205 -10.97 -0.76 12.25
C THR A 205 -9.87 -1.45 13.05
N ILE A 206 -10.04 -1.63 14.36
CA ILE A 206 -9.06 -2.31 15.23
C ILE A 206 -8.65 -3.69 14.69
N PRO A 207 -9.57 -4.57 14.23
CA PRO A 207 -9.18 -5.87 13.69
C PRO A 207 -8.24 -5.75 12.48
N GLN A 208 -8.51 -4.83 11.55
CA GLN A 208 -7.66 -4.56 10.38
C GLN A 208 -6.28 -4.00 10.80
N THR A 209 -6.26 -3.13 11.80
CA THR A 209 -5.02 -2.58 12.37
C THR A 209 -4.16 -3.69 12.98
N LEU A 210 -4.76 -4.62 13.73
CA LEU A 210 -4.06 -5.75 14.34
C LEU A 210 -3.61 -6.82 13.32
N ALA A 211 -4.13 -6.78 12.09
CA ALA A 211 -3.69 -7.59 10.96
C ALA A 211 -2.56 -6.92 10.16
N SER A 212 -2.29 -5.64 10.37
CA SER A 212 -1.21 -4.94 9.66
C SER A 212 0.15 -5.54 10.00
N TYR A 213 0.97 -5.79 8.99
CA TYR A 213 2.31 -6.36 9.14
C TYR A 213 3.23 -5.57 10.09
N THR A 214 2.94 -4.30 10.37
CA THR A 214 3.66 -3.48 11.35
C THR A 214 3.28 -3.77 12.81
N PHE A 215 2.28 -4.63 13.03
CA PHE A 215 1.81 -5.07 14.34
C PHE A 215 2.30 -6.49 14.69
N GLY A 216 3.52 -6.83 14.28
CA GLY A 216 4.15 -8.10 14.63
C GLY A 216 4.27 -8.28 16.15
N ILE A 217 3.97 -9.50 16.62
CA ILE A 217 4.08 -9.84 18.04
C ILE A 217 5.51 -10.24 18.37
N VAL A 218 6.08 -9.61 19.38
CA VAL A 218 7.45 -9.81 19.85
C VAL A 218 7.45 -10.18 21.34
N PRO A 219 8.45 -10.94 21.86
CA PRO A 219 8.50 -11.31 23.26
C PRO A 219 8.80 -10.11 24.16
N VAL A 220 8.34 -10.17 25.40
CA VAL A 220 8.73 -9.20 26.44
C VAL A 220 10.24 -9.06 26.50
N GLY A 221 10.74 -7.82 26.49
CA GLY A 221 12.16 -7.51 26.49
C GLY A 221 12.83 -7.54 25.11
N TYR A 222 12.05 -7.67 24.02
CA TYR A 222 12.55 -7.62 22.65
C TYR A 222 13.35 -6.34 22.38
N GLN A 223 14.47 -6.49 21.67
CA GLN A 223 15.35 -5.41 21.24
C GLN A 223 15.58 -5.49 19.73
N THR A 224 15.82 -4.33 19.11
CA THR A 224 16.13 -4.24 17.69
C THR A 224 17.50 -4.85 17.36
N TYR A 225 17.72 -5.20 16.08
CA TYR A 225 19.01 -5.64 15.60
C TYR A 225 20.13 -4.63 16.03
N PRO A 226 21.34 -5.09 16.45
CA PRO A 226 21.90 -6.44 16.29
C PRO A 226 21.54 -7.49 17.36
N ALA A 227 20.64 -7.20 18.30
CA ALA A 227 20.11 -8.23 19.19
C ALA A 227 19.42 -9.37 18.38
N PRO A 228 19.30 -10.60 18.95
CA PRO A 228 18.60 -11.68 18.31
C PRO A 228 17.16 -11.29 17.93
N GLN A 229 16.80 -11.49 16.66
CA GLN A 229 15.47 -11.18 16.16
C GLN A 229 14.54 -12.36 16.37
N ILE A 230 13.64 -12.25 17.33
CA ILE A 230 12.82 -13.33 17.86
C ILE A 230 11.35 -13.04 17.59
N GLY A 231 10.77 -13.77 16.63
CA GLY A 231 9.35 -13.78 16.30
C GLY A 231 8.75 -15.16 16.45
N THR A 232 7.53 -15.35 15.96
CA THR A 232 6.80 -16.63 15.94
C THR A 232 6.78 -17.26 14.56
N GLY A 233 7.29 -16.56 13.54
CA GLY A 233 7.12 -16.87 12.12
C GLY A 233 7.84 -18.12 11.64
N PRO A 234 7.63 -18.45 10.34
CA PRO A 234 8.13 -19.69 9.75
C PRO A 234 9.66 -19.77 9.62
N PHE A 235 10.36 -18.63 9.67
CA PHE A 235 11.81 -18.58 9.53
C PHE A 235 12.47 -17.77 10.64
N LYS A 236 13.67 -18.21 11.07
CA LYS A 236 14.53 -17.58 12.10
C LYS A 236 15.71 -16.89 11.42
N LEU A 237 16.00 -15.65 11.79
CA LEU A 237 17.16 -14.93 11.27
C LEU A 237 18.45 -15.68 11.62
N LYS A 238 19.28 -15.95 10.60
CA LYS A 238 20.65 -16.51 10.72
C LYS A 238 21.71 -15.43 10.57
N SER A 239 21.58 -14.58 9.55
CA SER A 239 22.49 -13.47 9.29
C SER A 239 21.79 -12.34 8.56
N PHE A 240 22.24 -11.10 8.83
CA PHE A 240 21.72 -9.90 8.18
C PHE A 240 22.87 -8.91 7.93
N ASN A 241 22.98 -8.50 6.69
CA ASN A 241 23.90 -7.45 6.22
C ASN A 241 23.03 -6.34 5.59
N PRO A 242 22.82 -5.20 6.30
CA PRO A 242 22.01 -4.09 5.80
C PRO A 242 22.45 -3.62 4.41
N GLY A 243 21.49 -3.41 3.50
CA GLY A 243 21.73 -3.00 2.12
C GLY A 243 22.31 -4.08 1.20
N GLN A 244 22.37 -5.33 1.64
CA GLN A 244 22.90 -6.45 0.85
C GLN A 244 21.95 -7.65 0.87
N GLN A 245 21.82 -8.31 2.03
CA GLN A 245 20.97 -9.50 2.15
C GLN A 245 20.68 -9.90 3.60
N SER A 246 19.64 -10.68 3.76
CA SER A 246 19.39 -11.49 4.96
C SER A 246 19.27 -12.97 4.61
N VAL A 247 19.71 -13.84 5.51
CA VAL A 247 19.51 -15.28 5.42
C VAL A 247 18.74 -15.72 6.66
N SER A 248 17.60 -16.37 6.46
CA SER A 248 16.77 -16.95 7.51
C SER A 248 16.66 -18.47 7.30
N VAL A 249 16.67 -19.23 8.39
CA VAL A 249 16.55 -20.69 8.38
C VAL A 249 15.18 -21.11 8.88
N ARG A 250 14.70 -22.26 8.42
CA ARG A 250 13.41 -22.82 8.84
C ARG A 250 13.26 -22.86 10.35
N ASN A 251 12.09 -22.50 10.83
CA ASN A 251 11.65 -22.76 12.19
C ASN A 251 11.03 -24.16 12.27
N ASP A 252 11.78 -25.15 12.74
CA ASP A 252 11.30 -26.53 12.82
C ASP A 252 10.18 -26.71 13.87
N ASN A 253 10.06 -25.79 14.84
CA ASN A 253 8.97 -25.73 15.82
C ASN A 253 7.85 -24.77 15.41
N TYR A 254 7.71 -24.50 14.09
CA TYR A 254 6.65 -23.62 13.63
C TYR A 254 5.28 -24.23 13.91
N TRP A 255 4.40 -23.46 14.50
CA TRP A 255 3.10 -23.90 15.00
C TRP A 255 2.14 -24.44 13.94
N ARG A 256 2.36 -24.12 12.65
CA ARG A 256 1.58 -24.69 11.54
C ARG A 256 2.23 -25.98 11.05
N THR A 257 1.51 -27.06 11.28
CA THR A 257 1.98 -28.41 10.92
C THR A 257 2.33 -28.52 9.42
N GLY A 258 3.52 -29.03 9.13
CA GLY A 258 3.98 -29.29 7.76
C GLY A 258 4.61 -28.11 7.05
N GLN A 259 4.51 -26.91 7.57
CA GLN A 259 5.08 -25.66 7.04
C GLN A 259 6.28 -25.18 7.87
N PRO A 260 7.14 -24.32 7.30
CA PRO A 260 7.32 -24.02 5.88
C PRO A 260 8.06 -25.15 5.15
N TYR A 261 8.13 -25.07 3.82
CA TYR A 261 8.74 -26.14 3.02
C TYR A 261 10.24 -25.93 2.78
N PHE A 262 10.71 -24.71 2.54
CA PHE A 262 12.14 -24.42 2.32
C PHE A 262 12.98 -24.59 3.59
N ASP A 263 14.27 -24.91 3.41
CA ASP A 263 15.26 -24.95 4.49
C ASP A 263 15.73 -23.54 4.85
N THR A 264 15.88 -22.69 3.83
CA THR A 264 16.29 -21.28 4.00
C THR A 264 15.52 -20.36 3.08
N VAL A 265 15.38 -19.10 3.52
CA VAL A 265 14.97 -17.96 2.71
C VAL A 265 16.09 -16.93 2.74
N THR A 266 16.57 -16.53 1.55
CA THR A 266 17.53 -15.46 1.39
C THR A 266 16.84 -14.29 0.69
N ILE A 267 16.80 -13.11 1.31
CA ILE A 267 16.30 -11.89 0.71
C ILE A 267 17.50 -11.03 0.33
N ILE A 268 17.61 -10.71 -0.96
CA ILE A 268 18.74 -10.01 -1.57
C ILE A 268 18.29 -8.65 -2.06
N ASP A 269 19.01 -7.61 -1.66
CA ASP A 269 18.71 -6.23 -2.01
C ASP A 269 19.31 -5.89 -3.37
N PHE A 270 18.51 -5.30 -4.25
CA PHE A 270 18.92 -4.87 -5.57
C PHE A 270 18.79 -3.34 -5.70
N ALA A 271 19.75 -2.72 -6.37
CA ALA A 271 19.71 -1.29 -6.62
C ALA A 271 18.60 -0.88 -7.60
N ASP A 272 18.32 -1.74 -8.58
CA ASP A 272 17.31 -1.48 -9.62
C ASP A 272 16.70 -2.78 -10.17
N SER A 273 15.57 -2.62 -10.88
CA SER A 273 14.84 -3.75 -11.47
C SER A 273 15.58 -4.42 -12.63
N THR A 274 16.49 -3.73 -13.33
CA THR A 274 17.24 -4.34 -14.43
C THR A 274 18.23 -5.38 -13.91
N ALA A 275 18.98 -5.03 -12.85
CA ALA A 275 19.88 -5.95 -12.17
C ALA A 275 19.10 -7.16 -11.61
N GLN A 276 17.93 -6.92 -11.05
CA GLN A 276 17.06 -7.95 -10.49
C GLN A 276 16.53 -8.91 -11.56
N VAL A 277 16.04 -8.39 -12.72
CA VAL A 277 15.61 -9.21 -13.87
C VAL A 277 16.76 -10.07 -14.39
N ASN A 278 17.95 -9.48 -14.56
CA ASN A 278 19.12 -10.22 -15.02
C ASN A 278 19.52 -11.34 -14.04
N ALA A 279 19.43 -11.09 -12.74
CA ALA A 279 19.70 -12.08 -11.70
C ALA A 279 18.68 -13.24 -11.72
N LEU A 280 17.40 -12.96 -12.00
CA LEU A 280 16.37 -13.98 -12.16
C LEU A 280 16.62 -14.82 -13.42
N LEU A 281 16.85 -14.19 -14.56
CA LEU A 281 17.16 -14.86 -15.83
C LEU A 281 18.44 -15.72 -15.72
N GLY A 282 19.43 -15.24 -14.99
CA GLY A 282 20.69 -15.95 -14.72
C GLY A 282 20.62 -17.03 -13.64
N GLY A 283 19.44 -17.24 -13.00
CA GLY A 283 19.26 -18.22 -11.93
C GLY A 283 19.99 -17.88 -10.62
N GLN A 284 20.39 -16.62 -10.42
CA GLN A 284 21.00 -16.16 -9.17
C GLN A 284 19.96 -15.96 -8.06
N ILE A 285 18.72 -15.62 -8.45
CA ILE A 285 17.54 -15.58 -7.58
C ILE A 285 16.45 -16.48 -8.16
N ASP A 286 15.50 -16.88 -7.32
CA ASP A 286 14.40 -17.78 -7.68
C ASP A 286 13.08 -17.01 -7.90
N ALA A 287 12.98 -15.82 -7.33
CA ALA A 287 11.85 -14.91 -7.52
C ALA A 287 12.30 -13.44 -7.34
N MET A 288 11.50 -12.53 -7.89
CA MET A 288 11.67 -11.09 -7.75
C MET A 288 10.33 -10.40 -7.53
N THR A 289 10.34 -9.29 -6.80
CA THR A 289 9.19 -8.38 -6.67
C THR A 289 9.26 -7.28 -7.71
N ASP A 290 8.12 -6.66 -8.02
CA ASP A 290 8.00 -5.46 -8.87
C ASP A 290 8.64 -5.62 -10.26
N LEU A 291 8.31 -6.71 -10.93
CA LEU A 291 8.71 -6.92 -12.33
C LEU A 291 8.11 -5.81 -13.21
N PRO A 292 8.92 -5.07 -13.98
CA PRO A 292 8.38 -4.10 -14.93
C PRO A 292 7.45 -4.77 -15.96
N ALA A 293 6.30 -4.16 -16.26
CA ALA A 293 5.31 -4.70 -17.18
C ALA A 293 5.91 -5.05 -18.56
N SER A 294 6.88 -4.26 -19.04
CA SER A 294 7.61 -4.50 -20.29
C SER A 294 8.48 -5.77 -20.28
N GLN A 295 8.78 -6.33 -19.11
CA GLN A 295 9.60 -7.53 -18.95
C GLN A 295 8.78 -8.82 -18.83
N VAL A 296 7.46 -8.73 -18.76
CA VAL A 296 6.58 -9.91 -18.64
C VAL A 296 6.79 -10.89 -19.80
N GLN A 297 6.78 -10.40 -21.05
CA GLN A 297 7.00 -11.24 -22.22
C GLN A 297 8.42 -11.81 -22.28
N VAL A 298 9.41 -11.07 -21.81
CA VAL A 298 10.80 -11.55 -21.73
C VAL A 298 10.89 -12.74 -20.76
N LEU A 299 10.33 -12.65 -19.57
CA LEU A 299 10.31 -13.76 -18.62
C LEU A 299 9.60 -14.99 -19.20
N GLN A 300 8.44 -14.79 -19.81
CA GLN A 300 7.66 -15.87 -20.43
C GLN A 300 8.44 -16.58 -21.55
N SER A 301 9.18 -15.83 -22.38
CA SER A 301 10.03 -16.41 -23.44
C SER A 301 11.17 -17.28 -22.89
N HIS A 302 11.60 -17.03 -21.65
CA HIS A 302 12.59 -17.83 -20.91
C HIS A 302 11.95 -18.93 -20.03
N GLN A 303 10.67 -19.24 -20.25
CA GLN A 303 9.92 -20.26 -19.49
C GLN A 303 9.85 -19.96 -17.98
N MET A 304 9.89 -18.68 -17.61
CA MET A 304 9.65 -18.19 -16.26
C MET A 304 8.23 -17.64 -16.11
N ASN A 305 7.78 -17.51 -14.90
CA ASN A 305 6.42 -17.07 -14.59
C ASN A 305 6.39 -15.58 -14.23
N ALA A 306 5.33 -14.90 -14.65
CA ALA A 306 4.92 -13.60 -14.12
C ALA A 306 3.63 -13.78 -13.31
N LEU A 307 3.66 -13.43 -12.04
CA LEU A 307 2.49 -13.39 -11.18
C LEU A 307 1.86 -12.01 -11.25
N ILE A 308 0.62 -11.93 -11.70
CA ILE A 308 -0.12 -10.67 -11.83
C ILE A 308 -1.17 -10.65 -10.71
N SER A 309 -0.95 -9.78 -9.73
CA SER A 309 -1.81 -9.59 -8.57
C SER A 309 -2.60 -8.31 -8.74
N LYS A 310 -3.93 -8.41 -8.94
CA LYS A 310 -4.83 -7.26 -9.02
C LYS A 310 -5.00 -6.68 -7.63
N THR A 311 -4.32 -5.57 -7.34
CA THR A 311 -4.33 -4.91 -6.03
C THR A 311 -5.24 -3.70 -6.00
N GLY A 312 -5.58 -3.21 -4.81
CA GLY A 312 -6.27 -1.93 -4.63
C GLY A 312 -5.33 -0.73 -4.62
N GLY A 313 -4.08 -0.87 -5.10
CA GLY A 313 -3.15 0.24 -5.25
C GLY A 313 -3.56 1.20 -6.37
N TRP A 314 -3.44 2.51 -6.13
CA TRP A 314 -3.91 3.54 -7.04
C TRP A 314 -3.02 4.78 -7.06
N VAL A 315 -3.02 5.46 -8.20
CA VAL A 315 -2.31 6.72 -8.43
C VAL A 315 -3.35 7.77 -8.81
N PRO A 316 -3.74 8.67 -7.90
CA PRO A 316 -4.74 9.70 -8.16
C PRO A 316 -4.16 10.96 -8.78
N LEU A 317 -5.04 11.72 -9.45
CA LEU A 317 -4.92 13.15 -9.59
C LEU A 317 -5.69 13.80 -8.43
N CYS A 318 -5.04 14.69 -7.69
CA CYS A 318 -5.55 15.28 -6.46
C CYS A 318 -5.86 16.77 -6.68
N MET A 319 -7.12 17.16 -6.57
CA MET A 319 -7.60 18.54 -6.66
C MET A 319 -7.91 19.06 -5.25
N ALA A 320 -7.20 20.09 -4.79
CA ALA A 320 -7.48 20.73 -3.50
C ALA A 320 -8.80 21.50 -3.58
N ILE A 321 -9.85 21.01 -2.90
CA ILE A 321 -11.23 21.51 -3.06
C ILE A 321 -11.48 22.91 -2.54
N ASP A 322 -10.58 23.48 -1.78
CA ASP A 322 -10.62 24.83 -1.21
C ASP A 322 -9.75 25.84 -1.98
N MET A 323 -9.05 25.39 -3.02
CA MET A 323 -8.16 26.22 -3.84
C MET A 323 -8.72 26.45 -5.26
N PRO A 324 -8.64 27.68 -5.81
CA PRO A 324 -8.98 27.94 -7.21
C PRO A 324 -8.08 27.16 -8.17
N PRO A 325 -8.61 26.65 -9.30
CA PRO A 325 -10.01 26.70 -9.73
C PRO A 325 -10.85 25.54 -9.17
N PHE A 326 -10.28 24.66 -8.34
CA PHE A 326 -10.91 23.43 -7.87
C PHE A 326 -11.87 23.63 -6.70
N ASN A 327 -12.00 24.86 -6.16
CA ASN A 327 -13.06 25.21 -5.22
C ASN A 327 -14.47 25.21 -5.87
N ASP A 328 -14.55 25.24 -7.20
CA ASP A 328 -15.80 25.03 -7.93
C ASP A 328 -15.98 23.55 -8.31
N ASN A 329 -17.04 22.91 -7.80
CA ASN A 329 -17.30 21.50 -8.10
C ASN A 329 -17.57 21.23 -9.59
N ARG A 330 -18.08 22.21 -10.35
CA ARG A 330 -18.28 22.07 -11.79
C ARG A 330 -16.95 21.85 -12.53
N VAL A 331 -15.89 22.54 -12.08
CA VAL A 331 -14.53 22.35 -12.61
C VAL A 331 -14.04 20.95 -12.27
N ARG A 332 -14.18 20.49 -11.01
CA ARG A 332 -13.76 19.14 -10.61
C ARG A 332 -14.49 18.04 -11.38
N GLN A 333 -15.80 18.22 -11.61
CA GLN A 333 -16.59 17.30 -12.43
C GLN A 333 -16.12 17.29 -13.90
N ALA A 334 -15.83 18.46 -14.48
CA ALA A 334 -15.27 18.55 -15.82
C ALA A 334 -13.93 17.81 -15.95
N MET A 335 -13.01 17.98 -14.95
CA MET A 335 -11.72 17.31 -14.92
C MET A 335 -11.85 15.77 -14.83
N ARG A 336 -12.91 15.25 -14.19
CA ARG A 336 -13.19 13.80 -14.14
C ARG A 336 -13.75 13.26 -15.45
N LEU A 337 -14.53 14.08 -16.17
CA LEU A 337 -15.18 13.68 -17.42
C LEU A 337 -14.24 13.69 -18.62
N VAL A 338 -13.08 14.36 -18.56
CA VAL A 338 -12.09 14.31 -19.67
C VAL A 338 -11.30 12.99 -19.69
N VAL A 339 -11.43 12.15 -18.67
CA VAL A 339 -10.59 10.96 -18.48
C VAL A 339 -11.15 9.75 -19.24
N ASP A 340 -10.40 9.28 -20.22
CA ASP A 340 -10.55 7.94 -20.80
C ASP A 340 -9.76 6.94 -19.96
N ARG A 341 -10.46 6.25 -19.07
CA ARG A 341 -9.86 5.35 -18.07
C ARG A 341 -9.27 4.10 -18.69
N GLU A 342 -9.92 3.55 -19.71
CA GLU A 342 -9.44 2.35 -20.41
C GLU A 342 -8.14 2.65 -21.17
N ALA A 343 -8.10 3.78 -21.89
CA ALA A 343 -6.88 4.21 -22.54
C ALA A 343 -5.73 4.46 -21.55
N MET A 344 -6.03 5.00 -20.35
CA MET A 344 -5.03 5.17 -19.29
C MET A 344 -4.46 3.84 -18.80
N ILE A 345 -5.30 2.81 -18.60
CA ILE A 345 -4.85 1.47 -18.24
C ILE A 345 -3.86 0.93 -19.28
N GLN A 346 -4.18 1.07 -20.57
CA GLN A 346 -3.30 0.59 -21.62
C GLN A 346 -1.97 1.37 -21.68
N GLN A 347 -2.02 2.68 -21.58
CA GLN A 347 -0.85 3.55 -21.80
C GLN A 347 0.08 3.62 -20.59
N ILE A 348 -0.46 3.52 -19.37
CA ILE A 348 0.30 3.76 -18.13
C ILE A 348 0.77 2.45 -17.50
N VAL A 349 -0.11 1.44 -17.45
CA VAL A 349 0.17 0.15 -16.80
C VAL A 349 0.15 -1.03 -17.77
N SER A 350 0.22 -0.77 -19.10
CA SER A 350 0.31 -1.80 -20.16
C SER A 350 -0.82 -2.84 -20.11
N GLY A 351 -2.01 -2.43 -19.72
CA GLY A 351 -3.17 -3.31 -19.53
C GLY A 351 -3.23 -4.02 -18.17
N PHE A 352 -2.21 -3.90 -17.34
CA PHE A 352 -2.16 -4.54 -16.01
C PHE A 352 -2.85 -3.68 -14.94
N GLY A 353 -4.15 -3.47 -15.09
CA GLY A 353 -4.98 -2.71 -14.18
C GLY A 353 -6.46 -3.03 -14.39
N PHE A 354 -7.32 -2.43 -13.57
CA PHE A 354 -8.77 -2.49 -13.75
C PHE A 354 -9.41 -1.13 -13.40
N LEU A 355 -10.60 -0.89 -13.94
CA LEU A 355 -11.28 0.40 -13.83
C LEU A 355 -11.54 0.77 -12.36
N ALA A 356 -11.28 2.03 -12.03
CA ALA A 356 -11.76 2.68 -10.83
C ALA A 356 -12.83 3.71 -11.18
N ASN A 357 -13.53 4.20 -10.16
CA ASN A 357 -14.65 5.13 -10.28
C ASN A 357 -14.49 6.36 -9.39
N ASP A 358 -13.26 6.91 -9.31
CA ASP A 358 -12.88 8.02 -8.44
C ASP A 358 -13.09 7.74 -6.93
N LEU A 359 -13.19 6.45 -6.58
CA LEU A 359 -13.25 5.91 -5.22
C LEU A 359 -12.08 4.95 -5.00
N TYR A 360 -11.68 4.78 -3.76
CA TYR A 360 -10.61 3.88 -3.31
C TYR A 360 -11.16 2.68 -2.55
N ALA A 361 -10.28 1.78 -2.09
CA ALA A 361 -10.61 0.57 -1.33
C ALA A 361 -11.54 -0.43 -2.06
N PRO A 362 -11.22 -0.86 -3.31
CA PRO A 362 -12.13 -1.68 -4.13
C PRO A 362 -12.39 -3.08 -3.59
N PHE A 363 -11.63 -3.54 -2.60
CA PHE A 363 -11.77 -4.86 -1.98
C PHE A 363 -12.33 -4.81 -0.55
N ASP A 364 -12.67 -3.62 -0.07
CA ASP A 364 -13.39 -3.45 1.17
C ASP A 364 -14.84 -3.95 1.02
N GLU A 365 -15.38 -4.60 2.04
CA GLU A 365 -16.78 -5.09 2.01
C GLU A 365 -17.80 -3.96 1.88
N GLY A 366 -17.44 -2.75 2.31
CA GLY A 366 -18.23 -1.53 2.18
C GLY A 366 -18.00 -0.77 0.87
N TYR A 367 -17.29 -1.31 -0.13
CA TYR A 367 -17.09 -0.60 -1.40
C TYR A 367 -18.41 -0.41 -2.17
N TYR A 368 -18.76 0.83 -2.49
CA TYR A 368 -20.04 1.17 -3.14
C TYR A 368 -19.99 0.96 -4.67
N SER A 369 -19.99 -0.29 -5.10
CA SER A 369 -19.94 -0.69 -6.51
C SER A 369 -21.20 -0.33 -7.32
N ALA A 370 -22.31 0.03 -6.67
CA ALA A 370 -23.56 0.39 -7.34
C ALA A 370 -23.57 1.83 -7.90
N LEU A 371 -22.58 2.67 -7.59
CA LEU A 371 -22.47 3.99 -8.20
C LEU A 371 -22.16 3.87 -9.70
N PRO A 372 -22.83 4.68 -10.56
CA PRO A 372 -22.63 4.61 -12.01
C PRO A 372 -21.16 4.76 -12.38
N GLN A 373 -20.62 3.87 -13.24
CA GLN A 373 -19.26 4.00 -13.72
C GLN A 373 -19.12 5.29 -14.52
N ARG A 374 -18.20 6.16 -14.10
CA ARG A 374 -17.92 7.40 -14.81
C ARG A 374 -17.15 7.11 -16.09
N THR A 375 -17.72 7.54 -17.20
CA THR A 375 -17.13 7.46 -18.55
C THR A 375 -16.67 8.83 -19.01
N GLN A 376 -15.80 8.87 -20.04
CA GLN A 376 -15.41 10.11 -20.68
C GLN A 376 -16.62 10.77 -21.34
N ASP A 377 -16.81 12.08 -21.10
CA ASP A 377 -17.80 12.93 -21.77
C ASP A 377 -17.23 14.34 -21.96
N ILE A 378 -16.62 14.55 -23.13
CA ILE A 378 -15.93 15.80 -23.47
C ILE A 378 -16.92 16.95 -23.61
N GLU A 379 -18.10 16.72 -24.17
CA GLU A 379 -19.09 17.80 -24.38
C GLU A 379 -19.70 18.24 -23.04
N GLN A 380 -19.99 17.33 -22.13
CA GLN A 380 -20.41 17.67 -20.79
C GLN A 380 -19.29 18.41 -20.03
N ALA A 381 -18.04 18.00 -20.16
CA ALA A 381 -16.89 18.69 -19.56
C ALA A 381 -16.80 20.15 -20.02
N LYS A 382 -16.89 20.40 -21.35
CA LYS A 382 -16.93 21.74 -21.92
C LYS A 382 -18.10 22.58 -21.40
N SER A 383 -19.29 21.97 -21.32
CA SER A 383 -20.49 22.62 -20.78
C SER A 383 -20.33 23.05 -19.32
N LEU A 384 -19.74 22.19 -18.48
CA LEU A 384 -19.46 22.50 -17.07
C LEU A 384 -18.42 23.64 -16.94
N LEU A 385 -17.33 23.59 -17.72
CA LEU A 385 -16.32 24.67 -17.74
C LEU A 385 -16.93 26.00 -18.17
N LYS A 386 -17.76 26.00 -19.22
CA LYS A 386 -18.47 27.19 -19.67
C LYS A 386 -19.40 27.75 -18.60
N SER A 387 -20.17 26.88 -17.92
CA SER A 387 -21.07 27.31 -16.82
C SER A 387 -20.31 27.85 -15.62
N ALA A 388 -19.06 27.42 -15.42
CA ALA A 388 -18.16 27.92 -14.39
C ALA A 388 -17.39 29.19 -14.81
N GLY A 389 -17.48 29.63 -16.09
CA GLY A 389 -16.70 30.74 -16.63
C GLY A 389 -15.21 30.39 -16.79
N MET A 390 -14.89 29.12 -16.98
CA MET A 390 -13.52 28.58 -17.04
C MET A 390 -13.19 27.96 -18.42
N GLU A 391 -13.79 28.48 -19.49
CA GLU A 391 -13.42 28.09 -20.87
C GLU A 391 -11.94 28.43 -21.12
N GLY A 392 -11.18 27.50 -21.70
CA GLY A 392 -9.73 27.66 -21.92
C GLY A 392 -8.89 27.58 -20.62
N LEU A 393 -9.40 26.91 -19.60
CA LEU A 393 -8.72 26.73 -18.30
C LEU A 393 -7.26 26.29 -18.48
N THR A 394 -6.36 26.95 -17.77
CA THR A 394 -4.94 26.56 -17.67
C THR A 394 -4.60 26.28 -16.21
N VAL A 395 -3.98 25.11 -15.94
CA VAL A 395 -3.58 24.69 -14.59
C VAL A 395 -2.19 24.06 -14.62
N ASP A 396 -1.47 24.18 -13.52
CA ASP A 396 -0.22 23.45 -13.29
C ASP A 396 -0.55 22.15 -12.54
N LEU A 397 -0.05 21.02 -13.04
CA LEU A 397 -0.17 19.70 -12.41
C LEU A 397 1.21 19.25 -11.92
N HIS A 398 1.36 19.16 -10.62
CA HIS A 398 2.61 18.78 -9.98
C HIS A 398 2.70 17.25 -9.82
N THR A 399 3.87 16.70 -10.16
CA THR A 399 4.16 15.26 -10.08
C THR A 399 5.65 15.03 -9.77
N THR A 400 6.02 13.77 -9.51
CA THR A 400 7.40 13.36 -9.27
C THR A 400 7.61 11.90 -9.69
N ASN A 401 8.86 11.46 -9.76
CA ASN A 401 9.21 10.05 -9.95
C ASN A 401 9.16 9.23 -8.64
N GLY A 402 8.41 9.69 -7.62
CA GLY A 402 8.32 9.04 -6.31
C GLY A 402 7.69 7.65 -6.32
N ALA A 403 6.79 7.38 -7.27
CA ALA A 403 6.25 6.05 -7.52
C ALA A 403 6.01 5.82 -9.01
N SER A 404 5.96 4.53 -9.40
CA SER A 404 5.63 4.13 -10.77
C SER A 404 4.23 4.63 -11.14
N GLY A 405 4.10 5.17 -12.35
CA GLY A 405 2.82 5.65 -12.89
C GLY A 405 2.53 7.12 -12.63
N MET A 406 3.16 7.83 -11.69
CA MET A 406 2.84 9.22 -11.37
C MET A 406 3.09 10.17 -12.55
N VAL A 407 4.29 10.21 -13.10
CA VAL A 407 4.63 11.07 -14.25
C VAL A 407 3.88 10.64 -15.53
N PRO A 408 3.79 9.34 -15.87
CA PRO A 408 2.95 8.89 -16.97
C PRO A 408 1.48 9.31 -16.84
N LEU A 409 0.87 9.19 -15.64
CA LEU A 409 -0.51 9.61 -15.41
C LEU A 409 -0.70 11.10 -15.68
N ALA A 410 0.18 11.96 -15.15
CA ALA A 410 0.13 13.41 -15.41
C ALA A 410 0.23 13.74 -16.91
N THR A 411 1.11 13.05 -17.62
CA THR A 411 1.34 13.27 -19.06
C THR A 411 0.14 12.85 -19.91
N VAL A 412 -0.41 11.68 -19.64
CA VAL A 412 -1.59 11.17 -20.35
C VAL A 412 -2.81 12.04 -20.05
N PHE A 413 -3.02 12.40 -18.78
CA PHE A 413 -4.10 13.29 -18.38
C PHE A 413 -4.00 14.65 -19.09
N ALA A 414 -2.82 15.26 -19.14
CA ALA A 414 -2.61 16.54 -19.84
C ALA A 414 -2.96 16.45 -21.34
N THR A 415 -2.73 15.30 -21.95
CA THR A 415 -3.10 15.04 -23.34
C THR A 415 -4.61 14.91 -23.52
N GLN A 416 -5.28 14.17 -22.64
CA GLN A 416 -6.74 13.98 -22.68
C GLN A 416 -7.49 15.29 -22.38
N ALA A 417 -7.02 16.09 -21.42
CA ALA A 417 -7.61 17.36 -21.02
C ALA A 417 -7.69 18.40 -22.18
N LYS A 418 -6.73 18.35 -23.12
CA LYS A 418 -6.72 19.23 -24.29
C LYS A 418 -7.97 19.08 -25.17
N THR A 419 -8.60 17.92 -25.19
CA THR A 419 -9.81 17.66 -25.98
C THR A 419 -11.01 18.49 -25.51
N ALA A 420 -11.02 18.87 -24.22
CA ALA A 420 -11.99 19.77 -23.61
C ALA A 420 -11.53 21.24 -23.59
N GLY A 421 -10.40 21.58 -24.23
CA GLY A 421 -9.84 22.93 -24.24
C GLY A 421 -9.07 23.30 -22.96
N ILE A 422 -8.71 22.33 -22.12
CA ILE A 422 -7.95 22.55 -20.88
C ILE A 422 -6.45 22.41 -21.18
N THR A 423 -5.66 23.39 -20.77
CA THR A 423 -4.19 23.33 -20.82
C THR A 423 -3.65 22.89 -19.44
N VAL A 424 -2.97 21.75 -19.41
CA VAL A 424 -2.32 21.24 -18.20
C VAL A 424 -0.81 21.29 -18.36
N ASN A 425 -0.15 22.12 -17.54
CA ASN A 425 1.30 22.22 -17.49
C ASN A 425 1.85 21.22 -16.49
N VAL A 426 2.44 20.13 -16.95
CA VAL A 426 3.03 19.13 -16.05
C VAL A 426 4.34 19.63 -15.48
N LYS A 427 4.42 19.69 -14.14
CA LYS A 427 5.60 20.09 -13.35
C LYS A 427 6.17 18.86 -12.66
N ASN A 428 7.27 18.33 -13.18
CA ASN A 428 8.01 17.26 -12.50
C ASN A 428 8.95 17.88 -11.46
N ASP A 429 8.56 17.80 -10.20
CA ASP A 429 9.26 18.46 -9.09
C ASP A 429 10.13 17.44 -8.34
N PRO A 430 11.46 17.62 -8.35
CA PRO A 430 12.36 16.73 -7.63
C PRO A 430 12.25 16.83 -6.09
N ASN A 431 11.74 17.96 -5.58
CA ASN A 431 11.47 18.17 -4.15
C ASN A 431 9.98 18.15 -3.81
N TYR A 432 9.21 17.36 -4.55
CA TYR A 432 7.75 17.26 -4.45
C TYR A 432 7.23 17.09 -3.02
N TYR A 433 7.90 16.25 -2.23
CA TYR A 433 7.50 15.94 -0.85
C TYR A 433 8.16 16.86 0.20
N GLY A 434 8.68 18.01 -0.23
CA GLY A 434 9.16 19.06 0.66
C GLY A 434 8.03 19.96 1.17
N ASP A 435 8.35 21.23 1.47
CA ASP A 435 7.45 22.20 2.09
C ASP A 435 6.17 22.52 1.29
N ALA A 436 6.18 22.28 -0.03
CA ALA A 436 5.02 22.47 -0.90
C ALA A 436 4.02 21.31 -0.86
N TYR A 437 4.43 20.13 -0.37
CA TYR A 437 3.55 18.98 -0.28
C TYR A 437 2.29 19.29 0.56
N LEU A 438 1.14 18.82 0.12
CA LEU A 438 -0.20 19.10 0.68
C LEU A 438 -0.66 20.58 0.57
N LYS A 439 0.06 21.43 -0.19
CA LYS A 439 -0.29 22.84 -0.41
C LYS A 439 -0.50 23.14 -1.90
N LEU A 440 -0.46 22.12 -2.75
CA LEU A 440 -0.60 22.25 -4.18
C LEU A 440 -2.08 22.17 -4.57
N ALA A 441 -2.51 23.05 -5.48
CA ALA A 441 -3.89 23.04 -5.95
C ALA A 441 -4.21 21.79 -6.78
N PHE A 442 -3.21 21.27 -7.55
CA PHE A 442 -3.36 20.10 -8.38
C PHE A 442 -2.09 19.27 -8.40
N SER A 443 -2.20 18.03 -8.04
CA SER A 443 -1.03 17.16 -7.83
C SER A 443 -1.33 15.69 -8.15
N VAL A 444 -0.28 14.87 -8.20
CA VAL A 444 -0.37 13.40 -8.35
C VAL A 444 0.27 12.74 -7.15
N ASP A 445 -0.38 11.77 -6.55
CA ASP A 445 0.23 10.96 -5.48
C ASP A 445 -0.01 9.45 -5.71
N PHE A 446 0.29 8.60 -4.74
CA PHE A 446 0.08 7.17 -4.83
C PHE A 446 -0.31 6.56 -3.49
N TRP A 447 -1.08 5.46 -3.55
CA TRP A 447 -1.59 4.77 -2.38
C TRP A 447 -1.58 3.25 -2.60
N GLY A 448 -1.36 2.49 -1.53
CA GLY A 448 -1.51 1.04 -1.53
C GLY A 448 -2.93 0.58 -1.20
N THR A 449 -3.18 -0.73 -1.23
CA THR A 449 -4.44 -1.34 -0.80
C THR A 449 -4.68 -1.09 0.68
N ARG A 450 -5.86 -0.57 1.03
CA ARG A 450 -6.35 -0.38 2.40
C ARG A 450 -7.85 -0.58 2.47
N GLY A 451 -8.38 -0.82 3.67
CA GLY A 451 -9.80 -0.68 3.95
C GLY A 451 -10.26 0.77 3.86
N TYR A 452 -11.55 0.98 3.60
CA TYR A 452 -12.10 2.31 3.31
C TYR A 452 -11.88 3.29 4.47
N LEU A 453 -12.30 2.94 5.69
CA LEU A 453 -12.16 3.83 6.86
C LEU A 453 -10.68 4.10 7.23
N ASN A 454 -9.79 3.12 7.02
CA ASN A 454 -8.36 3.33 7.22
C ASN A 454 -7.78 4.31 6.18
N GLN A 455 -8.25 4.28 4.92
CA GLN A 455 -7.84 5.24 3.90
C GLN A 455 -8.38 6.64 4.21
N VAL A 456 -9.64 6.75 4.67
CA VAL A 456 -10.22 8.03 5.13
C VAL A 456 -9.38 8.64 6.23
N GLN A 457 -8.98 7.86 7.23
CA GLN A 457 -8.11 8.33 8.33
C GLN A 457 -6.79 8.91 7.81
N GLN A 458 -6.22 8.32 6.76
CA GLN A 458 -4.92 8.73 6.24
C GLN A 458 -5.00 9.94 5.29
N GLY A 459 -6.08 10.08 4.50
CA GLY A 459 -6.10 11.03 3.39
C GLY A 459 -7.38 11.87 3.21
N SER A 460 -8.44 11.67 4.01
CA SER A 460 -9.74 12.31 3.74
C SER A 460 -10.38 12.99 4.95
N LEU A 461 -9.60 13.37 5.96
CA LEU A 461 -10.07 14.15 7.11
C LEU A 461 -9.21 15.41 7.30
N PRO A 462 -9.72 16.46 7.96
CA PRO A 462 -8.94 17.66 8.26
C PRO A 462 -7.67 17.37 9.08
N THR A 463 -7.71 16.31 9.88
CA THR A 463 -6.60 15.84 10.73
C THR A 463 -5.74 14.77 10.07
N SER A 464 -6.08 14.33 8.86
CA SER A 464 -5.32 13.31 8.12
C SER A 464 -3.93 13.82 7.76
N PRO A 465 -2.88 12.98 7.95
CA PRO A 465 -1.50 13.39 7.66
C PRO A 465 -1.23 13.62 6.16
N TYR A 466 -2.08 13.10 5.29
CA TYR A 466 -1.88 13.09 3.84
C TYR A 466 -3.14 13.52 3.07
N ASN A 467 -3.83 14.58 3.54
CA ASN A 467 -5.03 15.09 2.90
C ASN A 467 -4.68 16.00 1.70
N GLU A 468 -4.35 15.37 0.56
CA GLU A 468 -3.97 16.10 -0.66
C GLU A 468 -5.12 16.89 -1.29
N THR A 469 -6.36 16.47 -1.02
CA THR A 469 -7.56 17.08 -1.62
C THR A 469 -8.21 18.13 -0.74
N HIS A 470 -7.74 18.30 0.49
CA HIS A 470 -8.34 19.16 1.51
C HIS A 470 -9.80 18.81 1.82
N TRP A 471 -10.19 17.54 1.60
CA TRP A 471 -11.52 17.03 1.91
C TRP A 471 -11.67 16.77 3.42
N PRO A 472 -12.84 16.93 4.04
CA PRO A 472 -14.09 17.46 3.49
C PRO A 472 -14.15 19.00 3.52
N PRO A 473 -15.15 19.61 2.83
CA PRO A 473 -15.33 21.05 2.87
C PRO A 473 -15.81 21.50 4.26
N LYS A 474 -15.43 22.71 4.67
CA LYS A 474 -15.82 23.30 5.98
C LYS A 474 -17.33 23.57 6.09
N SER A 475 -18.03 23.71 4.97
CA SER A 475 -19.47 23.99 4.90
C SER A 475 -20.07 23.51 3.58
N GLY A 476 -21.38 23.38 3.52
CA GLY A 476 -22.10 22.93 2.32
C GLY A 476 -22.11 21.40 2.19
N THR A 477 -22.31 20.92 0.96
CA THR A 477 -22.41 19.49 0.67
C THR A 477 -21.09 18.79 1.01
N GLY A 478 -21.14 17.75 1.85
CA GLY A 478 -19.99 16.99 2.30
C GLY A 478 -19.39 17.44 3.63
N SER A 479 -19.84 18.57 4.22
CA SER A 479 -19.33 19.03 5.53
C SER A 479 -19.69 18.11 6.70
N ASN A 480 -20.62 17.18 6.50
CA ASN A 480 -20.98 16.14 7.48
C ASN A 480 -20.11 14.89 7.37
N PHE A 481 -19.14 14.81 6.44
CA PHE A 481 -18.33 13.63 6.16
C PHE A 481 -17.58 13.12 7.40
N GLU A 482 -16.91 14.01 8.13
CA GLU A 482 -16.20 13.66 9.36
C GLU A 482 -17.15 13.08 10.43
N SER A 483 -18.37 13.62 10.54
CA SER A 483 -19.40 13.07 11.45
C SER A 483 -19.82 11.68 11.03
N LEU A 484 -20.02 11.42 9.73
CA LEU A 484 -20.33 10.09 9.20
C LEU A 484 -19.18 9.09 9.47
N TYR A 485 -17.93 9.53 9.28
CA TYR A 485 -16.75 8.73 9.59
C TYR A 485 -16.75 8.29 11.07
N HIS A 486 -16.96 9.20 12.01
CA HIS A 486 -17.01 8.85 13.43
C HIS A 486 -18.19 7.95 13.78
N GLN A 487 -19.33 8.10 13.12
CA GLN A 487 -20.46 7.20 13.28
C GLN A 487 -20.15 5.79 12.73
N ALA A 488 -19.47 5.71 11.58
CA ALA A 488 -19.04 4.43 11.01
C ALA A 488 -18.02 3.71 11.93
N LEU A 489 -17.06 4.46 12.49
CA LEU A 489 -16.11 3.90 13.48
C LEU A 489 -16.80 3.39 14.75
N ALA A 490 -17.89 4.04 15.17
CA ALA A 490 -18.63 3.64 16.37
C ALA A 490 -19.66 2.53 16.13
N ALA A 491 -19.94 2.18 14.86
CA ALA A 491 -20.92 1.18 14.51
C ALA A 491 -20.41 -0.23 14.85
N THR A 492 -21.15 -0.95 15.69
CA THR A 492 -20.89 -2.37 16.02
C THR A 492 -21.63 -3.31 15.08
N ASP A 493 -22.65 -2.82 14.37
CA ASP A 493 -23.37 -3.55 13.33
C ASP A 493 -22.74 -3.27 11.97
N THR A 494 -22.31 -4.32 11.28
CA THR A 494 -21.64 -4.25 9.97
C THR A 494 -22.54 -3.63 8.89
N SER A 495 -23.84 -3.95 8.87
CA SER A 495 -24.75 -3.40 7.86
C SER A 495 -24.90 -1.88 8.03
N LYS A 496 -25.01 -1.42 9.29
CA LYS A 496 -25.06 0.02 9.58
C LYS A 496 -23.77 0.74 9.24
N ARG A 497 -22.62 0.11 9.48
CA ARG A 497 -21.30 0.65 9.09
C ARG A 497 -21.24 0.80 7.58
N ILE A 498 -21.59 -0.23 6.81
CA ILE A 498 -21.60 -0.20 5.34
C ILE A 498 -22.55 0.88 4.79
N GLU A 499 -23.73 1.05 5.39
CA GLU A 499 -24.65 2.14 5.01
C GLU A 499 -23.98 3.52 5.13
N LEU A 500 -23.28 3.78 6.24
CA LEU A 500 -22.56 5.03 6.48
C LEU A 500 -21.38 5.19 5.51
N GLU A 501 -20.63 4.13 5.25
CA GLU A 501 -19.54 4.12 4.26
C GLU A 501 -20.07 4.41 2.85
N HIS A 502 -21.20 3.89 2.44
CA HIS A 502 -21.85 4.20 1.16
C HIS A 502 -22.25 5.68 1.07
N GLU A 503 -22.79 6.26 2.15
CA GLU A 503 -23.11 7.69 2.18
C GLU A 503 -21.84 8.55 2.02
N MET A 504 -20.78 8.20 2.72
CA MET A 504 -19.47 8.87 2.61
C MET A 504 -18.89 8.76 1.19
N GLN A 505 -18.85 7.57 0.62
CA GLN A 505 -18.35 7.33 -0.75
C GLN A 505 -19.17 8.09 -1.80
N LYS A 506 -20.49 8.19 -1.61
CA LYS A 506 -21.34 9.00 -2.49
C LYS A 506 -20.95 10.48 -2.44
N LEU A 507 -20.67 11.02 -1.25
CA LEU A 507 -20.22 12.41 -1.10
C LEU A 507 -18.87 12.63 -1.81
N GLU A 508 -17.90 11.71 -1.68
CA GLU A 508 -16.61 11.77 -2.37
C GLU A 508 -16.76 11.63 -3.89
N TYR A 509 -17.59 10.70 -4.36
CA TYR A 509 -17.89 10.51 -5.77
C TYR A 509 -18.48 11.78 -6.41
N GLU A 510 -19.42 12.44 -5.74
CA GLU A 510 -20.09 13.62 -6.26
C GLU A 510 -19.27 14.90 -6.07
N ASN A 511 -18.53 15.05 -4.97
CA ASN A 511 -17.96 16.33 -4.55
C ASN A 511 -16.48 16.31 -4.16
N GLY A 512 -15.87 15.15 -4.03
CA GLY A 512 -14.49 14.99 -3.59
C GLY A 512 -13.45 15.58 -4.57
N GLY A 513 -12.18 15.49 -4.20
CA GLY A 513 -11.07 16.06 -4.96
C GLY A 513 -10.27 15.05 -5.79
N TYR A 514 -10.49 13.76 -5.62
CA TYR A 514 -9.74 12.72 -6.35
C TYR A 514 -10.30 12.45 -7.74
N ILE A 515 -9.37 12.18 -8.69
CA ILE A 515 -9.63 11.45 -9.91
C ILE A 515 -8.82 10.17 -9.82
N ILE A 516 -9.50 9.03 -9.73
CA ILE A 516 -8.89 7.71 -9.65
C ILE A 516 -9.31 6.93 -10.89
N PRO A 517 -8.46 6.89 -11.94
CA PRO A 517 -8.84 6.29 -13.22
C PRO A 517 -8.89 4.77 -13.16
N PHE A 518 -7.95 4.16 -12.44
CA PHE A 518 -7.75 2.73 -12.39
C PHE A 518 -7.04 2.31 -11.09
N PHE A 519 -7.14 1.03 -10.78
CA PHE A 519 -6.29 0.34 -9.80
C PHE A 519 -5.20 -0.44 -10.55
N GLY A 520 -3.96 -0.36 -10.05
CA GLY A 520 -2.81 -1.05 -10.63
C GLY A 520 -2.69 -2.50 -10.16
N SER A 521 -2.05 -3.33 -10.97
CA SER A 521 -1.61 -4.66 -10.54
C SER A 521 -0.16 -4.62 -10.10
N LEU A 522 0.18 -5.39 -9.06
CA LEU A 522 1.56 -5.77 -8.80
C LEU A 522 1.93 -6.91 -9.74
N ILE A 523 3.12 -6.85 -10.30
CA ILE A 523 3.64 -7.89 -11.17
C ILE A 523 4.95 -8.38 -10.57
N ASP A 524 5.04 -9.69 -10.32
CA ASP A 524 6.21 -10.32 -9.74
C ASP A 524 6.71 -11.42 -10.68
N GLY A 525 8.03 -11.63 -10.70
CA GLY A 525 8.65 -12.65 -11.54
C GLY A 525 9.16 -13.83 -10.72
N TYR A 526 9.05 -15.07 -11.24
CA TYR A 526 9.63 -16.21 -10.56
C TYR A 526 9.97 -17.36 -11.50
N SER A 527 10.96 -18.17 -11.09
CA SER A 527 11.37 -19.38 -11.79
C SER A 527 10.26 -20.42 -11.82
N SER A 528 10.08 -21.11 -12.94
CA SER A 528 9.13 -22.23 -13.06
C SER A 528 9.38 -23.38 -12.07
N LYS A 529 10.55 -23.43 -11.43
CA LYS A 529 10.86 -24.38 -10.35
C LYS A 529 10.12 -24.08 -9.06
N VAL A 530 9.70 -22.82 -8.84
CA VAL A 530 8.97 -22.43 -7.64
C VAL A 530 7.49 -22.66 -7.87
N GLN A 531 6.85 -23.34 -6.93
CA GLN A 531 5.42 -23.66 -6.95
C GLN A 531 4.74 -23.04 -5.73
N GLY A 532 3.42 -22.83 -5.81
CA GLY A 532 2.58 -22.43 -4.67
C GLY A 532 2.37 -20.92 -4.52
N PHE A 533 2.93 -20.06 -5.37
CA PHE A 533 2.56 -18.66 -5.40
C PHE A 533 1.13 -18.47 -5.89
N LEU A 534 0.37 -17.63 -5.19
CA LEU A 534 -0.98 -17.22 -5.55
C LEU A 534 -1.03 -15.69 -5.70
N PRO A 535 -1.82 -15.16 -6.64
CA PRO A 535 -2.07 -13.73 -6.73
C PRO A 535 -2.74 -13.24 -5.45
N SER A 536 -2.33 -12.06 -4.96
CA SER A 536 -2.93 -11.43 -3.78
C SER A 536 -3.43 -10.03 -4.10
N LYS A 537 -4.57 -9.65 -3.52
CA LYS A 537 -5.10 -8.29 -3.59
C LYS A 537 -4.42 -7.31 -2.64
N GLY A 538 -3.58 -7.83 -1.71
CA GLY A 538 -2.76 -7.06 -0.80
C GLY A 538 -1.54 -6.41 -1.48
N THR A 539 -0.76 -5.65 -0.72
CA THR A 539 0.38 -4.85 -1.22
C THR A 539 1.75 -5.46 -0.91
N LEU A 540 1.80 -6.70 -0.41
CA LEU A 540 3.05 -7.33 0.04
C LEU A 540 3.74 -8.19 -1.04
N ASN A 541 3.40 -8.03 -2.31
CA ASN A 541 3.94 -8.77 -3.44
C ASN A 541 3.89 -10.30 -3.16
N LEU A 542 4.93 -11.03 -3.56
CA LEU A 542 5.06 -12.49 -3.34
C LEU A 542 5.01 -12.90 -1.86
N ALA A 543 5.30 -11.98 -0.94
CA ALA A 543 5.27 -12.27 0.50
C ALA A 543 3.85 -12.40 1.07
N SER A 544 2.84 -11.78 0.42
CA SER A 544 1.41 -11.90 0.74
C SER A 544 1.12 -12.08 2.24
N TYR A 545 1.45 -11.06 3.04
CA TYR A 545 1.31 -11.05 4.51
C TYR A 545 1.92 -12.28 5.22
N GLY A 546 3.05 -12.79 4.68
CA GLY A 546 3.76 -13.94 5.22
C GLY A 546 3.27 -15.30 4.68
N HIS A 547 2.14 -15.35 3.99
CA HIS A 547 1.64 -16.59 3.40
C HIS A 547 2.60 -17.16 2.35
N GLY A 548 3.17 -16.32 1.49
CA GLY A 548 4.06 -16.73 0.42
C GLY A 548 5.24 -17.57 0.89
N TYR A 549 5.88 -17.19 1.99
CA TYR A 549 7.06 -17.94 2.47
C TYR A 549 6.75 -19.32 3.03
N ARG A 550 5.55 -19.54 3.57
CA ARG A 550 5.19 -20.82 4.20
C ARG A 550 4.55 -21.81 3.26
N THR A 551 4.02 -21.36 2.12
CA THR A 551 3.21 -22.15 1.20
C THR A 551 3.89 -22.50 -0.11
N ILE A 552 5.09 -21.98 -0.37
CA ILE A 552 5.85 -22.21 -1.61
C ILE A 552 6.92 -23.29 -1.45
N TRP A 553 7.23 -24.00 -2.54
CA TRP A 553 8.22 -25.08 -2.57
C TRP A 553 8.87 -25.19 -3.94
N PHE A 554 9.96 -25.97 -4.06
CA PHE A 554 10.51 -26.35 -5.37
C PHE A 554 9.80 -27.60 -5.91
N GLY A 555 9.26 -27.46 -7.17
CA GLY A 555 8.54 -28.50 -7.90
C GLY A 555 9.44 -29.59 -8.50
#